data_a91811cf96710625e72ed93f7320dd53
#
_entry.id   a91811cf96710625e72ed93f7320dd53
#
_cell.length_a   1.000
_cell.length_b   1.000
_cell.length_c   1.000
_cell.angle_alpha   90.00
_cell.angle_beta   90.00
_cell.angle_gamma   90.00
#
_symmetry.space_group_name_H-M   'P 1'
#
loop_
_entity.id
_entity.type
_entity.pdbx_description
1 polymer ?
#
loop_
_entity_poly.entity_id
_entity_poly.type
_entity_poly.pdbx_seq_one_letter_code
_entity_poly.pdbx_strand_id
1 'polypeptide(L)'
;MSANHSRRTLALLIGVFALPMLISIVAALAGYRPGADNNVGELLSEPIDFRAVEALRSNGERIVWNAPDGLWHVLVPLPEGECGAPCARMVDSMQRVWLGLARKNTRVRVLFVGRPDAATIAALAKFPQAAVAMLGSNPLLLSAPALAPRAADGSENLAPLPVFLIDPNGWHVMRYAAGTDPRGLRKDLRRLVR
;
A
#
# COMPACT_ATOMS: atom_id res chain seq x y z
N MET A 1 -2.07 9.26 -64.16
CA MET A 1 -1.30 8.57 -63.10
C MET A 1 -1.50 9.06 -61.68
N SER A 2 -2.44 9.99 -61.38
CA SER A 2 -2.59 10.61 -60.04
C SER A 2 -3.58 9.89 -59.06
N ALA A 3 -4.58 9.14 -59.58
CA ALA A 3 -5.60 8.52 -58.73
C ALA A 3 -5.09 7.43 -57.76
N ASN A 4 -4.06 6.67 -58.18
CA ASN A 4 -3.47 5.62 -57.33
C ASN A 4 -2.61 6.18 -56.19
N HIS A 5 -2.00 7.34 -56.39
CA HIS A 5 -1.20 7.99 -55.36
C HIS A 5 -2.11 8.56 -54.23
N SER A 6 -3.20 9.19 -54.60
CA SER A 6 -4.20 9.72 -53.65
C SER A 6 -4.85 8.61 -52.79
N ARG A 7 -5.19 7.47 -53.40
CA ARG A 7 -5.75 6.30 -52.65
C ARG A 7 -4.74 5.71 -51.68
N ARG A 8 -3.47 5.62 -52.03
CA ARG A 8 -2.40 5.12 -51.15
C ARG A 8 -2.17 6.06 -49.99
N THR A 9 -2.15 7.37 -50.23
CA THR A 9 -2.01 8.37 -49.15
C THR A 9 -3.19 8.34 -48.22
N LEU A 10 -4.41 8.21 -48.72
CA LEU A 10 -5.61 8.07 -47.89
C LEU A 10 -5.59 6.81 -47.04
N ALA A 11 -5.20 5.68 -47.59
CA ALA A 11 -5.08 4.40 -46.87
C ALA A 11 -4.01 4.46 -45.77
N LEU A 12 -2.87 5.13 -46.02
CA LEU A 12 -1.82 5.35 -45.04
C LEU A 12 -2.30 6.24 -43.90
N LEU A 13 -3.02 7.32 -44.20
CA LEU A 13 -3.60 8.19 -43.18
C LEU A 13 -4.59 7.44 -42.29
N ILE A 14 -5.51 6.69 -42.90
CA ILE A 14 -6.46 5.87 -42.15
C ILE A 14 -5.73 4.83 -41.29
N GLY A 15 -4.69 4.16 -41.84
CA GLY A 15 -3.92 3.17 -41.11
C GLY A 15 -3.21 3.73 -39.89
N VAL A 16 -2.60 4.91 -40.00
CA VAL A 16 -1.88 5.57 -38.88
C VAL A 16 -2.83 5.87 -37.73
N PHE A 17 -4.08 6.27 -37.99
CA PHE A 17 -5.06 6.56 -36.95
C PHE A 17 -5.84 5.32 -36.47
N ALA A 18 -6.18 4.39 -37.37
CA ALA A 18 -6.96 3.21 -37.02
C ALA A 18 -6.11 2.13 -36.32
N LEU A 19 -4.84 1.98 -36.66
CA LEU A 19 -3.97 0.92 -36.12
C LEU A 19 -3.80 1.01 -34.60
N PRO A 20 -3.45 2.16 -34.00
CA PRO A 20 -3.31 2.25 -32.53
C PRO A 20 -4.65 1.99 -31.81
N MET A 21 -5.77 2.40 -32.40
CA MET A 21 -7.09 2.12 -31.83
C MET A 21 -7.41 0.62 -31.86
N LEU A 22 -7.14 -0.07 -32.97
CA LEU A 22 -7.31 -1.53 -33.08
C LEU A 22 -6.42 -2.28 -32.10
N ILE A 23 -5.14 -1.89 -31.99
CA ILE A 23 -4.21 -2.49 -31.03
C ILE A 23 -4.74 -2.33 -29.59
N SER A 24 -5.23 -1.15 -29.24
CA SER A 24 -5.80 -0.89 -27.91
C SER A 24 -7.04 -1.74 -27.62
N ILE A 25 -7.91 -1.90 -28.59
CA ILE A 25 -9.11 -2.75 -28.46
C ILE A 25 -8.72 -4.22 -28.30
N VAL A 26 -7.81 -4.72 -29.14
CA VAL A 26 -7.33 -6.11 -29.06
C VAL A 26 -6.63 -6.36 -27.72
N ALA A 27 -5.79 -5.45 -27.28
CA ALA A 27 -5.13 -5.56 -25.98
C ALA A 27 -6.15 -5.59 -24.81
N ALA A 28 -7.16 -4.74 -24.85
CA ALA A 28 -8.22 -4.73 -23.84
C ALA A 28 -9.05 -6.03 -23.83
N LEU A 29 -9.40 -6.56 -25.00
CA LEU A 29 -10.10 -7.84 -25.13
C LEU A 29 -9.24 -9.04 -24.70
N ALA A 30 -7.93 -8.96 -24.88
CA ALA A 30 -6.96 -9.94 -24.40
C ALA A 30 -6.70 -9.82 -22.87
N GLY A 31 -7.37 -8.90 -22.17
CA GLY A 31 -7.19 -8.69 -20.73
C GLY A 31 -5.91 -7.96 -20.36
N TYR A 32 -5.20 -7.34 -21.31
CA TYR A 32 -4.01 -6.55 -21.05
C TYR A 32 -4.39 -5.30 -20.25
N ARG A 33 -3.87 -5.21 -19.04
CA ARG A 33 -4.05 -4.05 -18.14
C ARG A 33 -2.72 -3.32 -18.00
N PRO A 34 -2.48 -2.24 -18.76
CA PRO A 34 -1.25 -1.48 -18.64
C PRO A 34 -1.14 -0.88 -17.23
N GLY A 35 -0.02 -1.15 -16.55
CA GLY A 35 0.26 -0.60 -15.23
C GLY A 35 -0.14 -1.46 -14.03
N ALA A 36 -0.78 -2.62 -14.21
CA ALA A 36 -1.07 -3.54 -13.11
C ALA A 36 0.20 -4.06 -12.42
N ASP A 37 1.29 -4.22 -13.17
CA ASP A 37 2.57 -4.75 -12.68
C ASP A 37 3.52 -3.69 -12.10
N ASN A 38 3.12 -2.43 -12.03
CA ASN A 38 3.98 -1.33 -11.57
C ASN A 38 3.94 -1.08 -10.06
N ASN A 39 3.07 -1.76 -9.33
CA ASN A 39 2.98 -1.67 -7.87
C ASN A 39 3.87 -2.74 -7.24
N VAL A 40 4.55 -2.38 -6.16
CA VAL A 40 5.35 -3.33 -5.37
C VAL A 40 4.44 -4.10 -4.41
N GLY A 41 3.40 -3.43 -3.91
CA GLY A 41 2.35 -4.06 -3.13
C GLY A 41 1.37 -4.83 -4.01
N GLU A 42 0.83 -5.90 -3.45
CA GLU A 42 -0.24 -6.69 -4.05
C GLU A 42 -1.57 -5.96 -3.87
N LEU A 43 -2.23 -5.63 -4.97
CA LEU A 43 -3.58 -5.07 -4.96
C LEU A 43 -4.59 -6.20 -4.70
N LEU A 44 -5.50 -6.01 -3.75
CA LEU A 44 -6.53 -6.99 -3.49
C LEU A 44 -7.56 -6.99 -4.63
N SER A 45 -7.87 -8.18 -5.14
CA SER A 45 -8.94 -8.36 -6.16
C SER A 45 -10.31 -8.00 -5.58
N GLU A 46 -10.52 -8.27 -4.29
CA GLU A 46 -11.71 -7.90 -3.53
C GLU A 46 -11.27 -7.06 -2.32
N PRO A 47 -11.49 -5.74 -2.35
CA PRO A 47 -11.20 -4.87 -1.22
C PRO A 47 -12.03 -5.24 0.02
N ILE A 48 -11.42 -5.21 1.19
CA ILE A 48 -12.08 -5.55 2.45
C ILE A 48 -12.61 -4.27 3.10
N ASP A 49 -13.89 -4.27 3.50
CA ASP A 49 -14.52 -3.12 4.17
C ASP A 49 -14.06 -3.00 5.62
N PHE A 50 -13.32 -1.94 5.92
CA PHE A 50 -12.83 -1.61 7.27
C PHE A 50 -13.75 -0.65 8.03
N ARG A 51 -14.76 -0.06 7.40
CA ARG A 51 -15.63 0.94 8.05
C ARG A 51 -16.36 0.41 9.28
N ALA A 52 -16.66 -0.90 9.28
CA ALA A 52 -17.28 -1.58 10.40
C ALA A 52 -16.28 -2.11 11.45
N VAL A 53 -14.98 -2.02 11.18
CA VAL A 53 -13.94 -2.50 12.11
C VAL A 53 -13.72 -1.48 13.21
N GLU A 54 -14.06 -1.86 14.42
CA GLU A 54 -13.76 -1.02 15.58
C GLU A 54 -12.27 -0.97 15.83
N ALA A 55 -11.74 0.22 15.96
CA ALA A 55 -10.34 0.46 16.24
C ALA A 55 -10.21 1.58 17.28
N LEU A 56 -9.39 1.32 18.29
CA LEU A 56 -9.10 2.27 19.37
C LEU A 56 -7.60 2.53 19.40
N ARG A 57 -7.21 3.78 19.51
CA ARG A 57 -5.84 4.16 19.83
C ARG A 57 -5.51 3.86 21.27
N SER A 58 -4.25 3.83 21.61
CA SER A 58 -3.78 3.64 22.99
C SER A 58 -4.30 4.69 23.97
N ASN A 59 -4.71 5.88 23.51
CA ASN A 59 -5.35 6.93 24.30
C ASN A 59 -6.87 6.78 24.42
N GLY A 60 -7.46 5.70 23.89
CA GLY A 60 -8.91 5.46 23.90
C GLY A 60 -9.68 6.14 22.75
N GLU A 61 -9.04 6.95 21.93
CA GLU A 61 -9.67 7.60 20.78
C GLU A 61 -10.05 6.57 19.71
N ARG A 62 -11.30 6.64 19.23
CA ARG A 62 -11.78 5.79 18.13
C ARG A 62 -11.17 6.24 16.80
N ILE A 63 -10.71 5.30 16.02
CA ILE A 63 -10.26 5.53 14.64
C ILE A 63 -11.47 5.41 13.72
N VAL A 64 -11.71 6.45 12.92
CA VAL A 64 -12.72 6.47 11.86
C VAL A 64 -12.00 6.29 10.53
N TRP A 65 -12.26 5.17 9.86
CA TRP A 65 -11.52 4.78 8.65
C TRP A 65 -11.85 5.61 7.41
N ASN A 66 -13.05 6.15 7.34
CA ASN A 66 -13.56 7.00 6.26
C ASN A 66 -13.81 8.44 6.73
N ALA A 67 -12.96 8.96 7.58
CA ALA A 67 -13.09 10.32 8.08
C ALA A 67 -12.97 11.36 6.94
N PRO A 68 -13.64 12.54 7.09
CA PRO A 68 -13.61 13.58 6.05
C PRO A 68 -12.22 14.15 5.74
N ASP A 69 -11.25 13.93 6.62
CA ASP A 69 -9.85 14.35 6.45
C ASP A 69 -9.15 13.62 5.29
N GLY A 70 -9.74 12.55 4.77
CA GLY A 70 -9.23 11.84 3.59
C GLY A 70 -7.88 11.16 3.81
N LEU A 71 -7.63 10.64 5.02
CA LEU A 71 -6.37 10.01 5.38
C LEU A 71 -6.23 8.58 4.83
N TRP A 72 -5.07 8.28 4.33
CA TRP A 72 -4.61 6.92 4.10
C TRP A 72 -4.08 6.33 5.40
N HIS A 73 -4.42 5.06 5.68
CA HIS A 73 -3.91 4.37 6.85
C HIS A 73 -2.97 3.23 6.43
N VAL A 74 -1.76 3.29 6.96
CA VAL A 74 -0.75 2.23 6.82
C VAL A 74 -0.76 1.43 8.11
N LEU A 75 -1.24 0.19 8.06
CA LEU A 75 -1.33 -0.70 9.21
C LEU A 75 -0.18 -1.68 9.23
N VAL A 76 0.44 -1.81 10.39
CA VAL A 76 1.52 -2.78 10.66
C VAL A 76 1.08 -3.64 11.85
N PRO A 77 0.60 -4.87 11.62
CA PRO A 77 0.28 -5.77 12.71
C PRO A 77 1.55 -6.15 13.49
N LEU A 78 1.48 -5.99 14.80
CA LEU A 78 2.51 -6.48 15.70
C LEU A 78 2.20 -7.95 16.04
N PRO A 79 3.21 -8.83 16.08
CA PRO A 79 3.01 -10.19 16.53
C PRO A 79 2.62 -10.22 18.01
N GLU A 80 1.98 -11.30 18.43
CA GLU A 80 1.72 -11.54 19.84
C GLU A 80 3.03 -11.87 20.56
N GLY A 81 3.20 -11.31 21.75
CA GLY A 81 4.40 -11.51 22.57
C GLY A 81 5.55 -10.54 22.26
N GLU A 82 6.77 -10.96 22.63
CA GLU A 82 7.96 -10.14 22.44
C GLU A 82 8.43 -10.20 20.97
N CYS A 83 8.55 -9.04 20.35
CA CYS A 83 9.05 -8.89 18.98
C CYS A 83 10.47 -8.34 18.93
N GLY A 84 10.86 -7.52 19.89
CA GLY A 84 12.21 -7.00 20.05
C GLY A 84 12.72 -6.18 18.87
N ALA A 85 13.95 -6.49 18.44
CA ALA A 85 14.63 -5.76 17.38
C ALA A 85 13.91 -5.77 16.02
N PRO A 86 13.22 -6.80 15.55
CA PRO A 86 12.45 -6.76 14.32
C PRO A 86 11.36 -5.68 14.33
N CYS A 87 10.59 -5.56 15.40
CA CYS A 87 9.54 -4.54 15.50
C CYS A 87 10.13 -3.14 15.62
N ALA A 88 11.20 -2.95 16.38
CA ALA A 88 11.89 -1.66 16.45
C ALA A 88 12.40 -1.23 15.06
N ARG A 89 13.03 -2.14 14.29
CA ARG A 89 13.44 -1.85 12.90
C ARG A 89 12.25 -1.53 12.00
N MET A 90 11.10 -2.18 12.22
CA MET A 90 9.89 -1.86 11.46
C MET A 90 9.42 -0.44 11.71
N VAL A 91 9.43 0.03 12.97
CA VAL A 91 9.11 1.43 13.31
C VAL A 91 10.05 2.39 12.58
N ASP A 92 11.36 2.16 12.63
CA ASP A 92 12.36 2.99 11.94
C ASP A 92 12.14 2.99 10.42
N SER A 93 11.77 1.84 9.86
CA SER A 93 11.49 1.73 8.42
C SER A 93 10.25 2.52 8.03
N MET A 94 9.17 2.45 8.80
CA MET A 94 7.94 3.21 8.56
C MET A 94 8.17 4.71 8.76
N GLN A 95 8.99 5.11 9.71
CA GLN A 95 9.38 6.52 9.86
C GLN A 95 10.10 7.04 8.61
N ARG A 96 11.07 6.27 8.07
CA ARG A 96 11.77 6.65 6.82
C ARG A 96 10.82 6.71 5.62
N VAL A 97 9.87 5.78 5.52
CA VAL A 97 8.83 5.81 4.48
C VAL A 97 8.01 7.09 4.61
N TRP A 98 7.49 7.38 5.80
CA TRP A 98 6.64 8.52 6.09
C TRP A 98 7.36 9.86 5.81
N LEU A 99 8.58 10.03 6.29
CA LEU A 99 9.41 11.21 6.00
C LEU A 99 9.67 11.35 4.48
N GLY A 100 9.90 10.24 3.80
CA GLY A 100 10.14 10.23 2.36
C GLY A 100 8.94 10.60 1.49
N LEU A 101 7.73 10.70 2.06
CA LEU A 101 6.56 11.22 1.37
C LEU A 101 6.54 12.76 1.26
N ALA A 102 7.40 13.44 1.98
CA ALA A 102 7.49 14.90 2.04
C ALA A 102 6.11 15.52 2.38
N ARG A 103 5.63 16.49 1.61
CA ARG A 103 4.34 17.16 1.86
C ARG A 103 3.11 16.23 1.87
N LYS A 104 3.21 15.05 1.27
CA LYS A 104 2.12 14.07 1.24
C LYS A 104 1.98 13.26 2.53
N ASN A 105 2.97 13.32 3.42
CA ASN A 105 2.96 12.59 4.68
C ASN A 105 1.82 13.02 5.62
N THR A 106 1.36 14.28 5.53
CA THR A 106 0.21 14.78 6.29
C THR A 106 -1.10 14.03 5.97
N ARG A 107 -1.17 13.38 4.81
CA ARG A 107 -2.31 12.56 4.40
C ARG A 107 -2.14 11.06 4.66
N VAL A 108 -1.08 10.68 5.37
CA VAL A 108 -0.77 9.28 5.69
C VAL A 108 -0.59 9.12 7.20
N ARG A 109 -1.37 8.23 7.77
CA ARG A 109 -1.27 7.84 9.17
C ARG A 109 -0.70 6.44 9.29
N VAL A 110 0.30 6.25 10.10
CA VAL A 110 0.90 4.94 10.38
C VAL A 110 0.36 4.41 11.70
N LEU A 111 -0.19 3.21 11.68
CA LEU A 111 -0.79 2.54 12.83
C LEU A 111 -0.11 1.20 13.07
N PHE A 112 0.45 1.03 14.25
CA PHE A 112 0.94 -0.26 14.71
C PHE A 112 -0.18 -0.95 15.48
N VAL A 113 -0.63 -2.10 14.99
CA VAL A 113 -1.83 -2.80 15.50
C VAL A 113 -1.41 -3.93 16.42
N GLY A 114 -1.82 -3.86 17.67
CA GLY A 114 -1.48 -4.86 18.68
C GLY A 114 -0.78 -4.27 19.91
N ARG A 115 -0.17 -5.13 20.71
CA ARG A 115 0.53 -4.73 21.94
C ARG A 115 2.02 -4.60 21.68
N PRO A 116 2.59 -3.37 21.70
CA PRO A 116 4.02 -3.19 21.54
C PRO A 116 4.79 -3.65 22.78
N ASP A 117 5.95 -4.27 22.56
CA ASP A 117 6.91 -4.55 23.61
C ASP A 117 7.77 -3.32 23.95
N ALA A 118 8.64 -3.43 24.95
CA ALA A 118 9.47 -2.33 25.42
C ALA A 118 10.39 -1.75 24.32
N ALA A 119 10.94 -2.60 23.45
CA ALA A 119 11.81 -2.17 22.37
C ALA A 119 11.03 -1.39 21.31
N THR A 120 9.83 -1.86 20.97
CA THR A 120 8.92 -1.18 20.06
C THR A 120 8.43 0.15 20.62
N ILE A 121 8.09 0.22 21.91
CA ILE A 121 7.71 1.48 22.60
C ILE A 121 8.85 2.50 22.51
N ALA A 122 10.09 2.07 22.80
CA ALA A 122 11.25 2.95 22.71
C ALA A 122 11.50 3.48 21.29
N ALA A 123 11.24 2.65 20.26
CA ALA A 123 11.32 3.08 18.87
C ALA A 123 10.17 4.05 18.51
N LEU A 124 8.93 3.76 18.93
CA LEU A 124 7.77 4.63 18.69
C LEU A 124 7.92 6.01 19.32
N ALA A 125 8.61 6.13 20.45
CA ALA A 125 8.92 7.43 21.05
C ALA A 125 9.68 8.38 20.11
N LYS A 126 10.41 7.83 19.13
CA LYS A 126 11.12 8.59 18.09
C LYS A 126 10.25 8.92 16.87
N PHE A 127 9.06 8.35 16.80
CA PHE A 127 8.12 8.53 15.68
C PHE A 127 6.73 8.94 16.20
N PRO A 128 6.57 10.18 16.71
CA PRO A 128 5.34 10.63 17.35
C PRO A 128 4.13 10.74 16.41
N GLN A 129 4.34 10.67 15.08
CA GLN A 129 3.27 10.66 14.09
C GLN A 129 2.64 9.28 13.88
N ALA A 130 3.30 8.21 14.35
CA ALA A 130 2.70 6.90 14.40
C ALA A 130 1.82 6.76 15.66
N ALA A 131 0.85 5.87 15.59
CA ALA A 131 0.03 5.53 16.73
C ALA A 131 -0.06 4.02 16.91
N VAL A 132 -0.31 3.59 18.13
CA VAL A 132 -0.67 2.20 18.43
C VAL A 132 -2.20 2.10 18.43
N ALA A 133 -2.71 1.07 17.81
CA ALA A 133 -4.14 0.78 17.74
C ALA A 133 -4.45 -0.67 18.15
N MET A 134 -5.61 -0.85 18.73
CA MET A 134 -6.22 -2.15 18.98
C MET A 134 -7.44 -2.29 18.09
N LEU A 135 -7.57 -3.41 17.40
CA LEU A 135 -8.76 -3.74 16.61
C LEU A 135 -9.69 -4.64 17.42
N GLY A 136 -10.99 -4.35 17.39
CA GLY A 136 -12.01 -5.19 18.02
C GLY A 136 -12.20 -6.52 17.29
N SER A 137 -12.09 -6.52 15.97
CA SER A 137 -11.94 -7.69 15.11
C SER A 137 -10.74 -7.50 14.21
N ASN A 138 -10.06 -8.57 13.84
CA ASN A 138 -8.87 -8.48 12.99
C ASN A 138 -9.11 -9.12 11.62
N PRO A 139 -9.78 -8.42 10.69
CA PRO A 139 -10.00 -8.92 9.33
C PRO A 139 -8.70 -9.06 8.53
N LEU A 140 -7.59 -8.45 8.99
CA LEU A 140 -6.28 -8.61 8.35
C LEU A 140 -5.76 -10.04 8.44
N LEU A 141 -6.13 -10.77 9.51
CA LEU A 141 -5.77 -12.18 9.66
C LEU A 141 -6.41 -13.07 8.61
N LEU A 142 -7.57 -12.66 8.06
CA LEU A 142 -8.26 -13.41 7.00
C LEU A 142 -7.59 -13.25 5.62
N SER A 143 -6.82 -12.19 5.44
CA SER A 143 -6.17 -11.87 4.16
C SER A 143 -4.68 -12.22 4.11
N ALA A 144 -4.11 -12.79 5.18
CA ALA A 144 -2.67 -12.94 5.29
C ALA A 144 -2.22 -14.38 5.53
N PRO A 145 -1.92 -15.15 4.48
CA PRO A 145 -1.25 -16.44 4.63
C PRO A 145 0.23 -16.35 5.11
N ALA A 146 0.75 -15.15 5.38
CA ALA A 146 2.16 -14.96 5.69
C ALA A 146 2.39 -13.81 6.71
N LEU A 147 1.67 -13.85 7.84
CA LEU A 147 1.95 -12.95 8.98
C LEU A 147 3.15 -13.39 9.83
N ALA A 148 3.77 -14.54 9.54
CA ALA A 148 5.00 -14.91 10.20
C ALA A 148 6.07 -13.86 9.89
N PRO A 149 6.73 -13.27 10.92
CA PRO A 149 7.91 -12.47 10.70
C PRO A 149 8.88 -13.31 9.88
N ARG A 150 9.23 -12.88 8.69
CA ARG A 150 10.24 -13.58 7.90
C ARG A 150 11.52 -13.49 8.72
N ALA A 151 12.02 -14.65 9.12
CA ALA A 151 13.30 -14.71 9.80
C ALA A 151 14.29 -13.87 9.00
N ALA A 152 14.95 -12.95 9.68
CA ALA A 152 15.87 -12.01 9.04
C ALA A 152 16.94 -12.84 8.32
N ASP A 153 16.89 -12.84 7.00
CA ASP A 153 17.94 -13.36 6.14
C ASP A 153 19.17 -12.45 6.10
N GLY A 154 19.36 -11.61 7.13
CA GLY A 154 20.46 -10.66 7.25
C GLY A 154 20.28 -9.37 6.48
N SER A 155 19.21 -9.19 5.73
CA SER A 155 18.93 -7.95 5.02
C SER A 155 18.27 -6.93 5.94
N GLU A 156 19.07 -6.06 6.56
CA GLU A 156 18.60 -4.98 7.44
C GLU A 156 17.67 -3.96 6.75
N ASN A 157 17.61 -4.01 5.41
CA ASN A 157 16.87 -3.04 4.62
C ASN A 157 15.41 -3.42 4.32
N LEU A 158 15.01 -4.67 4.60
CA LEU A 158 13.67 -5.16 4.32
C LEU A 158 12.74 -4.95 5.51
N ALA A 159 11.44 -4.73 5.23
CA ALA A 159 10.42 -4.62 6.26
C ALA A 159 10.18 -6.00 6.91
N PRO A 160 10.45 -6.18 8.21
CA PRO A 160 10.35 -7.48 8.85
C PRO A 160 8.89 -7.96 9.02
N LEU A 161 7.93 -7.03 8.96
CA LEU A 161 6.51 -7.30 9.16
C LEU A 161 5.71 -6.94 7.90
N PRO A 162 4.54 -7.56 7.68
CA PRO A 162 3.64 -7.19 6.60
C PRO A 162 3.06 -5.80 6.84
N VAL A 163 2.63 -5.17 5.75
CA VAL A 163 1.99 -3.85 5.77
C VAL A 163 0.69 -3.92 4.99
N PHE A 164 -0.34 -3.30 5.53
CA PHE A 164 -1.67 -3.21 4.92
C PHE A 164 -2.03 -1.75 4.69
N LEU A 165 -2.65 -1.48 3.55
CA LEU A 165 -3.01 -0.13 3.15
C LEU A 165 -4.52 0.01 3.07
N ILE A 166 -5.07 0.94 3.85
CA ILE A 166 -6.47 1.30 3.85
C ILE A 166 -6.61 2.68 3.20
N ASP A 167 -7.51 2.77 2.24
CA ASP A 167 -7.78 4.00 1.52
C ASP A 167 -8.62 5.00 2.35
N PRO A 168 -8.77 6.27 1.89
CA PRO A 168 -9.57 7.27 2.58
C PRO A 168 -11.06 6.94 2.70
N ASN A 169 -11.56 5.99 1.93
CA ASN A 169 -12.96 5.55 2.01
C ASN A 169 -13.17 4.38 2.98
N GLY A 170 -12.08 3.92 3.62
CA GLY A 170 -12.12 2.82 4.59
C GLY A 170 -12.04 1.43 3.97
N TRP A 171 -11.48 1.29 2.77
CA TRP A 171 -11.26 0.02 2.12
C TRP A 171 -9.80 -0.43 2.26
N HIS A 172 -9.59 -1.66 2.70
CA HIS A 172 -8.29 -2.30 2.59
C HIS A 172 -8.07 -2.73 1.14
N VAL A 173 -7.16 -2.03 0.48
CA VAL A 173 -6.98 -2.13 -0.98
C VAL A 173 -5.67 -2.81 -1.36
N MET A 174 -4.67 -2.81 -0.49
CA MET A 174 -3.33 -3.25 -0.85
C MET A 174 -2.58 -3.87 0.32
N ARG A 175 -1.76 -4.87 0.06
CA ARG A 175 -0.91 -5.52 1.06
C ARG A 175 0.53 -5.66 0.59
N TYR A 176 1.43 -5.68 1.55
CA TYR A 176 2.86 -5.90 1.34
C TYR A 176 3.30 -7.05 2.25
N ALA A 177 3.90 -8.07 1.66
CA ALA A 177 4.42 -9.20 2.43
C ALA A 177 5.59 -8.78 3.32
N ALA A 178 5.80 -9.51 4.42
CA ALA A 178 7.04 -9.40 5.18
C ALA A 178 8.24 -9.66 4.26
N GLY A 179 9.31 -8.89 4.43
CA GLY A 179 10.46 -8.93 3.53
C GLY A 179 10.35 -8.02 2.30
N THR A 180 9.30 -7.21 2.19
CA THR A 180 9.20 -6.21 1.11
C THR A 180 10.14 -5.02 1.37
N ASP A 181 10.77 -4.49 0.31
CA ASP A 181 11.56 -3.25 0.41
C ASP A 181 10.65 -2.06 0.73
N PRO A 182 10.89 -1.34 1.83
CA PRO A 182 10.12 -0.15 2.20
C PRO A 182 10.14 0.98 1.14
N ARG A 183 11.14 0.99 0.25
CA ARG A 183 11.20 1.92 -0.87
C ARG A 183 10.05 1.68 -1.86
N GLY A 184 9.64 0.42 -2.02
CA GLY A 184 8.48 0.03 -2.81
C GLY A 184 7.19 0.61 -2.25
N LEU A 185 6.93 0.40 -0.96
CA LEU A 185 5.78 1.00 -0.25
C LEU A 185 5.76 2.53 -0.43
N ARG A 186 6.92 3.19 -0.24
CA ARG A 186 7.02 4.64 -0.44
C ARG A 186 6.69 5.06 -1.88
N LYS A 187 7.16 4.30 -2.89
CA LYS A 187 6.88 4.56 -4.31
C LYS A 187 5.38 4.49 -4.58
N ASP A 188 4.71 3.46 -4.07
CA ASP A 188 3.28 3.27 -4.27
C ASP A 188 2.46 4.34 -3.55
N LEU A 189 2.76 4.63 -2.27
CA LEU A 189 2.12 5.72 -1.52
C LEU A 189 2.27 7.09 -2.22
N ARG A 190 3.44 7.39 -2.80
CA ARG A 190 3.64 8.65 -3.55
C ARG A 190 2.73 8.78 -4.77
N ARG A 191 2.28 7.67 -5.35
CA ARG A 191 1.34 7.65 -6.49
C ARG A 191 -0.10 7.72 -6.04
N LEU A 192 -0.45 7.01 -4.96
CA LEU A 192 -1.81 6.91 -4.45
C LEU A 192 -2.26 8.17 -3.70
N VAL A 193 -1.40 8.72 -2.87
CA VAL A 193 -1.68 9.94 -2.10
C VAL A 193 -1.58 11.16 -3.01
N ARG A 194 -2.69 11.81 -3.25
CA ARG A 194 -2.80 13.05 -4.09
C ARG A 194 -2.77 14.29 -3.24
#